data_c983359cee24634abbe9fa724a3a3e88
#
_entry.id   c983359cee24634abbe9fa724a3a3e88
#
_cell.length_a   1.000
_cell.length_b   1.000
_cell.length_c   1.000
_cell.angle_alpha   90.00
_cell.angle_beta   90.00
_cell.angle_gamma   90.00
#
_symmetry.space_group_name_H-M   'P 1'
#
loop_
_entity.id
_entity.type
_entity.pdbx_description
1 polymer ?
#
loop_
_entity_poly.entity_id
_entity_poly.type
_entity_poly.pdbx_seq_one_letter_code
_entity_poly.pdbx_strand_id
1 'polypeptide(L)'
;MYTIRTDYRDETVIEKSRFICTLKKVSSETEAQDFIKAVKKEFWDATHNCSAYIIDELAQRSSDDGEPSGTAGLPMLEVLRKNQLSGVAAVVTRHFGGIKLGAGGLVRAYTGSVSKAVQSCGLARKILMGTFALSADAADAGKLLNIIYQQQLFTVASVEYGQQARILLYMKQEQQDEAERWLTEALNTATQLEQVGSEYVEVPAEREK
;
A
#
# COMPACT_ATOMS: atom_id res chain seq x y z
N MET A 1 8.31 2.86 7.98
CA MET A 1 8.30 1.79 6.99
C MET A 1 7.10 2.02 6.07
N TYR A 2 7.26 1.88 4.77
CA TYR A 2 6.21 2.14 3.78
C TYR A 2 5.64 0.83 3.26
N THR A 3 4.46 0.91 2.65
CA THR A 3 3.90 -0.15 1.79
C THR A 3 3.41 0.50 0.49
N ILE A 4 2.99 -0.30 -0.49
CA ILE A 4 2.33 0.22 -1.69
C ILE A 4 0.89 0.65 -1.35
N ARG A 5 0.40 1.70 -2.01
CA ARG A 5 -0.96 2.20 -1.76
C ARG A 5 -2.03 1.22 -2.24
N THR A 6 -1.79 0.59 -3.39
CA THR A 6 -2.71 -0.38 -4.00
C THR A 6 -1.92 -1.43 -4.76
N ASP A 7 -2.50 -2.60 -4.97
CA ASP A 7 -1.99 -3.59 -5.91
C ASP A 7 -1.89 -2.95 -7.30
N TYR A 8 -0.82 -3.30 -8.05
CA TYR A 8 -0.52 -2.59 -9.29
C TYR A 8 0.13 -3.50 -10.31
N ARG A 9 -0.16 -3.24 -11.59
CA ARG A 9 0.50 -3.92 -12.71
C ARG A 9 0.87 -2.92 -13.79
N ASP A 10 2.08 -3.06 -14.32
CA ASP A 10 2.59 -2.23 -15.42
C ASP A 10 3.46 -3.07 -16.36
N GLU A 11 3.52 -2.66 -17.62
CA GLU A 11 4.33 -3.31 -18.64
C GLU A 11 5.37 -2.35 -19.21
N THR A 12 6.56 -2.88 -19.48
CA THR A 12 7.64 -2.18 -20.14
C THR A 12 8.24 -3.09 -21.22
N VAL A 13 8.51 -2.54 -22.39
CA VAL A 13 9.17 -3.26 -23.48
C VAL A 13 10.61 -2.76 -23.62
N ILE A 14 11.58 -3.69 -23.57
CA ILE A 14 13.02 -3.41 -23.67
C ILE A 14 13.61 -4.41 -24.66
N GLU A 15 14.22 -3.94 -25.74
CA GLU A 15 14.82 -4.78 -26.78
C GLU A 15 13.88 -5.92 -27.21
N LYS A 16 12.63 -5.61 -27.51
CA LYS A 16 11.54 -6.53 -27.87
C LYS A 16 11.13 -7.52 -26.77
N SER A 17 11.82 -7.59 -25.62
CA SER A 17 11.35 -8.35 -24.46
C SER A 17 10.29 -7.57 -23.71
N ARG A 18 9.22 -8.24 -23.31
CA ARG A 18 8.15 -7.65 -22.47
C ARG A 18 8.43 -7.98 -21.02
N PHE A 19 8.40 -6.98 -20.18
CA PHE A 19 8.54 -7.08 -18.73
C PHE A 19 7.25 -6.58 -18.08
N ILE A 20 6.49 -7.49 -17.46
CA ILE A 20 5.23 -7.18 -16.77
C ILE A 20 5.48 -7.26 -15.27
N CYS A 21 5.50 -6.11 -14.60
CA CYS A 21 5.67 -6.03 -13.16
C CYS A 21 4.29 -6.04 -12.48
N THR A 22 4.06 -7.02 -11.61
CA THR A 22 2.87 -7.10 -10.77
C THR A 22 3.29 -6.95 -9.31
N LEU A 23 2.73 -5.95 -8.62
CA LEU A 23 2.92 -5.67 -7.20
C LEU A 23 1.65 -6.03 -6.43
N LYS A 24 1.81 -6.64 -5.26
CA LYS A 24 0.71 -6.97 -4.36
C LYS A 24 1.09 -6.67 -2.91
N LYS A 25 0.11 -6.14 -2.14
CA LYS A 25 0.20 -6.12 -0.69
C LYS A 25 0.09 -7.54 -0.15
N VAL A 26 0.95 -7.86 0.80
CA VAL A 26 0.97 -9.18 1.45
C VAL A 26 1.26 -9.02 2.94
N SER A 27 0.62 -9.84 3.76
CA SER A 27 0.75 -9.81 5.22
C SER A 27 1.63 -10.94 5.76
N SER A 28 1.92 -11.95 4.94
CA SER A 28 2.68 -13.12 5.34
C SER A 28 3.46 -13.73 4.17
N GLU A 29 4.48 -14.54 4.48
CA GLU A 29 5.22 -15.31 3.47
C GLU A 29 4.31 -16.26 2.68
N THR A 30 3.31 -16.84 3.34
CA THR A 30 2.34 -17.72 2.67
C THR A 30 1.55 -16.95 1.61
N GLU A 31 1.04 -15.78 1.94
CA GLU A 31 0.32 -14.93 0.99
C GLU A 31 1.21 -14.48 -0.17
N ALA A 32 2.47 -14.13 0.10
CA ALA A 32 3.43 -13.79 -0.94
C ALA A 32 3.71 -14.98 -1.88
N GLN A 33 3.89 -16.17 -1.34
CA GLN A 33 4.11 -17.39 -2.14
C GLN A 33 2.89 -17.76 -2.98
N ASP A 34 1.69 -17.64 -2.44
CA ASP A 34 0.44 -17.93 -3.16
C ASP A 34 0.20 -16.90 -4.28
N PHE A 35 0.51 -15.63 -4.03
CA PHE A 35 0.52 -14.61 -5.08
C PHE A 35 1.52 -14.95 -6.20
N ILE A 36 2.76 -15.30 -5.86
CA ILE A 36 3.77 -15.69 -6.86
C ILE A 36 3.30 -16.89 -7.68
N LYS A 37 2.73 -17.92 -7.04
CA LYS A 37 2.15 -19.08 -7.75
C LYS A 37 1.01 -18.68 -8.68
N ALA A 38 0.12 -17.77 -8.23
CA ALA A 38 -1.00 -17.28 -9.05
C ALA A 38 -0.50 -16.56 -10.30
N VAL A 39 0.49 -15.66 -10.18
CA VAL A 39 1.09 -14.96 -11.33
C VAL A 39 1.80 -15.94 -12.26
N LYS A 40 2.56 -16.91 -11.73
CA LYS A 40 3.19 -17.97 -12.56
C LYS A 40 2.16 -18.81 -13.31
N LYS A 41 1.01 -19.07 -12.73
CA LYS A 41 -0.10 -19.80 -13.39
C LYS A 41 -0.75 -18.94 -14.47
N GLU A 42 -0.94 -17.64 -14.21
CA GLU A 42 -1.50 -16.69 -15.19
C GLU A 42 -0.59 -16.55 -16.41
N PHE A 43 0.73 -16.43 -16.17
CA PHE A 43 1.74 -16.27 -17.23
C PHE A 43 2.59 -17.55 -17.39
N TRP A 44 1.91 -18.69 -17.54
CA TRP A 44 2.56 -20.00 -17.66
C TRP A 44 3.44 -20.15 -18.91
N ASP A 45 3.17 -19.35 -19.94
CA ASP A 45 3.89 -19.31 -21.23
C ASP A 45 5.07 -18.33 -21.22
N ALA A 46 5.26 -17.60 -20.12
CA ALA A 46 6.37 -16.66 -20.00
C ALA A 46 7.72 -17.39 -19.91
N THR A 47 8.77 -16.70 -20.36
CA THR A 47 10.13 -17.25 -20.27
C THR A 47 10.60 -17.35 -18.80
N HIS A 48 10.31 -16.30 -18.02
CA HIS A 48 10.65 -16.22 -16.59
C HIS A 48 9.60 -15.44 -15.82
N ASN A 49 9.35 -15.82 -14.56
CA ASN A 49 8.53 -15.11 -13.60
C ASN A 49 9.37 -14.86 -12.34
N CYS A 50 10.31 -13.92 -12.42
CA CYS A 50 11.20 -13.57 -11.32
C CYS A 50 10.43 -12.88 -10.20
N SER A 51 10.81 -13.13 -8.94
CA SER A 51 10.06 -12.63 -7.80
C SER A 51 10.93 -12.07 -6.69
N ALA A 52 10.38 -11.14 -5.91
CA ALA A 52 10.94 -10.68 -4.66
C ALA A 52 9.81 -10.27 -3.71
N TYR A 53 9.98 -10.48 -2.40
CA TYR A 53 9.05 -9.97 -1.40
C TYR A 53 9.77 -9.54 -0.12
N ILE A 54 9.14 -8.63 0.60
CA ILE A 54 9.51 -8.20 1.94
C ILE A 54 8.23 -8.17 2.76
N ILE A 55 8.14 -9.05 3.76
CA ILE A 55 7.06 -9.01 4.77
C ILE A 55 7.47 -8.03 5.87
N ASP A 56 8.66 -8.27 6.43
CA ASP A 56 9.31 -7.45 7.46
C ASP A 56 10.85 -7.54 7.31
N GLU A 57 11.58 -7.10 8.32
CA GLU A 57 13.05 -7.12 8.30
C GLU A 57 13.65 -8.54 8.25
N LEU A 58 12.94 -9.54 8.80
CA LEU A 58 13.41 -10.93 8.93
C LEU A 58 12.92 -11.82 7.78
N ALA A 59 11.76 -11.52 7.22
CA ALA A 59 11.08 -12.33 6.21
C ALA A 59 11.16 -11.67 4.83
N GLN A 60 12.27 -11.94 4.12
CA GLN A 60 12.55 -11.42 2.78
C GLN A 60 13.10 -12.53 1.89
N ARG A 61 12.62 -12.59 0.64
CA ARG A 61 13.13 -13.57 -0.34
C ARG A 61 13.10 -13.02 -1.75
N SER A 62 13.93 -13.64 -2.60
CA SER A 62 13.95 -13.37 -4.04
C SER A 62 14.24 -14.65 -4.84
N SER A 63 13.86 -14.64 -6.13
CA SER A 63 14.06 -15.74 -7.06
C SER A 63 14.31 -15.21 -8.47
N ASP A 64 15.34 -15.72 -9.11
CA ASP A 64 15.65 -15.41 -10.50
C ASP A 64 14.83 -16.23 -11.51
N ASP A 65 14.12 -17.27 -11.08
CA ASP A 65 13.25 -18.12 -11.91
C ASP A 65 13.89 -18.55 -13.26
N GLY A 66 15.15 -18.96 -13.21
CA GLY A 66 15.90 -19.41 -14.38
C GLY A 66 16.61 -18.31 -15.19
N GLU A 67 16.49 -17.04 -14.84
CA GLU A 67 17.43 -16.02 -15.32
C GLU A 67 18.84 -16.25 -14.76
N PRO A 68 19.90 -15.71 -15.36
CA PRO A 68 21.25 -15.81 -14.80
C PRO A 68 21.29 -15.33 -13.34
N SER A 69 21.97 -16.09 -12.50
CA SER A 69 22.00 -15.87 -11.06
C SER A 69 22.31 -14.41 -10.67
N GLY A 70 21.48 -13.82 -9.82
CA GLY A 70 21.63 -12.46 -9.31
C GLY A 70 21.26 -11.33 -10.29
N THR A 71 20.68 -11.65 -11.45
CA THR A 71 20.35 -10.63 -12.46
C THR A 71 18.91 -10.14 -12.40
N ALA A 72 18.04 -10.80 -11.64
CA ALA A 72 16.63 -10.47 -11.56
C ALA A 72 16.12 -10.35 -10.11
N GLY A 73 16.02 -11.44 -9.39
CA GLY A 73 15.38 -11.50 -8.09
C GLY A 73 16.05 -10.59 -7.05
N LEU A 74 17.36 -10.69 -6.88
CA LEU A 74 18.10 -9.83 -5.95
C LEU A 74 18.02 -8.34 -6.33
N PRO A 75 18.24 -7.92 -7.60
CA PRO A 75 17.99 -6.55 -8.03
C PRO A 75 16.58 -6.03 -7.72
N MET A 76 15.54 -6.86 -7.90
CA MET A 76 14.15 -6.50 -7.53
C MET A 76 14.03 -6.28 -6.03
N LEU A 77 14.57 -7.19 -5.20
CA LEU A 77 14.55 -7.08 -3.75
C LEU A 77 15.24 -5.79 -3.27
N GLU A 78 16.37 -5.42 -3.87
CA GLU A 78 17.08 -4.19 -3.55
C GLU A 78 16.25 -2.93 -3.87
N VAL A 79 15.41 -2.95 -4.91
CA VAL A 79 14.46 -1.86 -5.18
C VAL A 79 13.45 -1.73 -4.04
N LEU A 80 12.87 -2.85 -3.57
CA LEU A 80 11.92 -2.83 -2.46
C LEU A 80 12.59 -2.30 -1.18
N ARG A 81 13.81 -2.75 -0.86
CA ARG A 81 14.60 -2.28 0.30
C ARG A 81 14.90 -0.79 0.24
N LYS A 82 15.42 -0.29 -0.90
CA LYS A 82 15.73 1.13 -1.09
C LYS A 82 14.51 2.02 -0.95
N ASN A 83 13.33 1.51 -1.23
CA ASN A 83 12.06 2.20 -1.02
C ASN A 83 11.51 1.99 0.39
N GLN A 84 12.24 1.31 1.30
CA GLN A 84 11.84 1.01 2.68
C GLN A 84 10.46 0.34 2.75
N LEU A 85 10.17 -0.53 1.76
CA LEU A 85 8.88 -1.21 1.67
C LEU A 85 8.82 -2.43 2.59
N SER A 86 7.65 -2.67 3.16
CA SER A 86 7.26 -3.89 3.86
C SER A 86 5.84 -4.30 3.50
N GLY A 87 5.53 -5.57 3.69
CA GLY A 87 4.23 -6.12 3.31
C GLY A 87 3.99 -6.05 1.80
N VAL A 88 5.02 -6.29 0.97
CA VAL A 88 4.95 -6.18 -0.49
C VAL A 88 5.62 -7.37 -1.16
N ALA A 89 4.94 -7.94 -2.16
CA ALA A 89 5.50 -8.89 -3.11
C ALA A 89 5.49 -8.31 -4.52
N ALA A 90 6.57 -8.57 -5.27
CA ALA A 90 6.74 -8.19 -6.67
C ALA A 90 7.02 -9.43 -7.51
N VAL A 91 6.35 -9.56 -8.64
CA VAL A 91 6.68 -10.53 -9.70
C VAL A 91 6.91 -9.75 -10.99
N VAL A 92 8.05 -10.00 -11.63
CA VAL A 92 8.31 -9.50 -12.98
C VAL A 92 8.32 -10.68 -13.94
N THR A 93 7.29 -10.72 -14.75
CA THR A 93 7.10 -11.70 -15.82
C THR A 93 7.82 -11.22 -17.08
N ARG A 94 8.70 -12.03 -17.64
CA ARG A 94 9.40 -11.72 -18.89
C ARG A 94 9.02 -12.65 -20.00
N HIS A 95 8.65 -12.08 -21.14
CA HIS A 95 8.59 -12.75 -22.42
C HIS A 95 9.80 -12.33 -23.27
N PHE A 96 10.67 -13.27 -23.61
CA PHE A 96 11.89 -12.98 -24.37
C PHE A 96 11.61 -12.52 -25.78
N GLY A 97 12.19 -11.40 -26.20
CA GLY A 97 11.99 -10.77 -27.52
C GLY A 97 13.02 -11.14 -28.57
N GLY A 98 13.84 -12.18 -28.36
CA GLY A 98 14.86 -12.62 -29.32
C GLY A 98 16.21 -11.89 -29.21
N ILE A 99 16.30 -10.79 -28.44
CA ILE A 99 17.53 -10.00 -28.25
C ILE A 99 18.03 -10.19 -26.82
N LYS A 100 19.29 -10.65 -26.67
CA LYS A 100 19.93 -10.84 -25.36
C LYS A 100 20.35 -9.49 -24.77
N LEU A 101 19.93 -9.21 -23.54
CA LEU A 101 20.24 -7.96 -22.85
C LEU A 101 21.63 -7.98 -22.16
N GLY A 102 22.19 -9.16 -21.93
CA GLY A 102 23.35 -9.36 -21.05
C GLY A 102 23.02 -9.11 -19.58
N ALA A 103 23.94 -9.50 -18.66
CA ALA A 103 23.71 -9.42 -17.23
C ALA A 103 23.36 -7.99 -16.77
N GLY A 104 24.12 -6.98 -17.16
CA GLY A 104 23.87 -5.58 -16.81
C GLY A 104 22.55 -5.04 -17.39
N GLY A 105 22.16 -5.51 -18.59
CA GLY A 105 20.87 -5.17 -19.20
C GLY A 105 19.69 -5.77 -18.43
N LEU A 106 19.81 -7.03 -18.00
CA LEU A 106 18.80 -7.69 -17.16
C LEU A 106 18.63 -6.99 -15.82
N VAL A 107 19.71 -6.71 -15.12
CA VAL A 107 19.64 -5.96 -13.84
C VAL A 107 18.89 -4.64 -14.02
N ARG A 108 19.23 -3.86 -15.05
CA ARG A 108 18.53 -2.58 -15.32
C ARG A 108 17.06 -2.79 -15.67
N ALA A 109 16.72 -3.81 -16.45
CA ALA A 109 15.34 -4.10 -16.84
C ALA A 109 14.48 -4.48 -15.62
N TYR A 110 14.94 -5.39 -14.78
CA TYR A 110 14.21 -5.82 -13.58
C TYR A 110 14.10 -4.71 -12.53
N THR A 111 15.20 -3.99 -12.23
CA THR A 111 15.14 -2.84 -11.32
C THR A 111 14.25 -1.73 -11.83
N GLY A 112 14.34 -1.41 -13.12
CA GLY A 112 13.53 -0.37 -13.76
C GLY A 112 12.05 -0.71 -13.72
N SER A 113 11.67 -1.96 -14.01
CA SER A 113 10.28 -2.41 -13.98
C SER A 113 9.67 -2.28 -12.59
N VAL A 114 10.36 -2.75 -11.53
CA VAL A 114 9.87 -2.63 -10.15
C VAL A 114 9.85 -1.17 -9.70
N SER A 115 10.90 -0.38 -10.00
CA SER A 115 10.95 1.04 -9.62
C SER A 115 9.80 1.84 -10.22
N LYS A 116 9.52 1.64 -11.51
CA LYS A 116 8.40 2.28 -12.21
C LYS A 116 7.06 1.91 -11.58
N ALA A 117 6.84 0.63 -11.32
CA ALA A 117 5.61 0.13 -10.70
C ALA A 117 5.41 0.73 -9.30
N VAL A 118 6.45 0.76 -8.46
CA VAL A 118 6.41 1.36 -7.11
C VAL A 118 6.13 2.87 -7.15
N GLN A 119 6.69 3.58 -8.14
CA GLN A 119 6.39 5.01 -8.32
C GLN A 119 4.94 5.25 -8.74
N SER A 120 4.41 4.42 -9.63
CA SER A 120 3.08 4.58 -10.19
C SER A 120 1.96 4.18 -9.22
N CYS A 121 2.15 3.11 -8.43
CA CYS A 121 1.14 2.66 -7.45
C CYS A 121 1.01 3.60 -6.24
N GLY A 122 1.99 4.48 -6.01
CA GLY A 122 2.06 5.33 -4.84
C GLY A 122 2.43 4.57 -3.57
N LEU A 123 2.79 5.32 -2.54
CA LEU A 123 3.16 4.79 -1.23
C LEU A 123 2.08 5.07 -0.20
N ALA A 124 2.01 4.19 0.79
CA ALA A 124 1.26 4.38 2.03
C ALA A 124 2.16 4.06 3.22
N ARG A 125 1.83 4.60 4.38
CA ARG A 125 2.46 4.21 5.65
C ARG A 125 1.40 3.93 6.68
N LYS A 126 1.67 2.98 7.57
CA LYS A 126 0.85 2.72 8.74
C LYS A 126 1.25 3.69 9.83
N ILE A 127 0.31 4.48 10.31
CA ILE A 127 0.48 5.35 11.48
C ILE A 127 -0.51 4.94 12.55
N LEU A 128 -0.07 4.99 13.81
CA LEU A 128 -0.96 4.75 14.94
C LEU A 128 -1.88 5.97 15.08
N MET A 129 -3.18 5.74 14.99
CA MET A 129 -4.21 6.75 15.19
C MET A 129 -5.08 6.39 16.38
N GLY A 130 -5.53 7.39 17.14
CA GLY A 130 -6.60 7.22 18.09
C GLY A 130 -7.93 7.00 17.35
N THR A 131 -8.78 6.15 17.91
CA THR A 131 -10.16 5.96 17.49
C THR A 131 -11.05 6.70 18.48
N PHE A 132 -11.83 7.66 17.97
CA PHE A 132 -12.68 8.53 18.80
C PHE A 132 -14.14 8.36 18.40
N ALA A 133 -15.03 8.29 19.37
CA ALA A 133 -16.45 8.21 19.15
C ALA A 133 -17.09 9.59 19.25
N LEU A 134 -17.92 9.92 18.27
CA LEU A 134 -18.81 11.07 18.24
C LEU A 134 -20.25 10.55 18.19
N SER A 135 -21.08 10.93 19.15
CA SER A 135 -22.52 10.60 19.15
C SER A 135 -23.32 11.77 18.60
N ALA A 136 -24.32 11.48 17.78
CA ALA A 136 -25.23 12.46 17.21
C ALA A 136 -26.65 11.89 17.10
N ASP A 137 -27.65 12.74 17.02
CA ASP A 137 -28.99 12.27 16.71
C ASP A 137 -29.03 11.64 15.32
N ALA A 138 -29.73 10.52 15.18
CA ALA A 138 -29.80 9.77 13.93
C ALA A 138 -30.31 10.62 12.75
N ALA A 139 -31.20 11.57 13.03
CA ALA A 139 -31.74 12.52 12.02
C ALA A 139 -30.67 13.51 11.50
N ASP A 140 -29.69 13.86 12.32
CA ASP A 140 -28.67 14.85 11.99
C ASP A 140 -27.37 14.20 11.50
N ALA A 141 -27.22 12.89 11.62
CA ALA A 141 -26.00 12.15 11.25
C ALA A 141 -25.55 12.40 9.80
N GLY A 142 -26.51 12.49 8.85
CA GLY A 142 -26.21 12.75 7.45
C GLY A 142 -25.60 14.14 7.21
N LYS A 143 -26.12 15.16 7.88
CA LYS A 143 -25.58 16.53 7.81
C LYS A 143 -24.19 16.59 8.43
N LEU A 144 -24.02 15.94 9.59
CA LEU A 144 -22.77 15.88 10.30
C LEU A 144 -21.69 15.21 9.47
N LEU A 145 -21.98 14.06 8.84
CA LEU A 145 -21.05 13.37 7.95
C LEU A 145 -20.64 14.24 6.76
N ASN A 146 -21.58 14.97 6.13
CA ASN A 146 -21.23 15.90 5.05
C ASN A 146 -20.26 16.99 5.50
N ILE A 147 -20.43 17.53 6.71
CA ILE A 147 -19.51 18.50 7.30
C ILE A 147 -18.15 17.85 7.56
N ILE A 148 -18.14 16.67 8.17
CA ILE A 148 -16.93 15.90 8.49
C ILE A 148 -16.12 15.60 7.23
N TYR A 149 -16.74 15.24 6.11
CA TYR A 149 -16.03 14.94 4.86
C TYR A 149 -15.37 16.15 4.18
N GLN A 150 -15.70 17.38 4.59
CA GLN A 150 -15.13 18.60 4.01
C GLN A 150 -13.82 19.05 4.68
N GLN A 151 -13.41 18.40 5.76
CA GLN A 151 -12.20 18.72 6.51
C GLN A 151 -11.14 17.60 6.43
N GLN A 152 -9.90 17.88 6.92
CA GLN A 152 -8.76 16.97 6.84
C GLN A 152 -8.14 16.61 8.21
N LEU A 153 -8.72 17.08 9.32
CA LEU A 153 -8.20 16.84 10.67
C LEU A 153 -8.37 15.39 11.10
N PHE A 154 -9.46 14.75 10.65
CA PHE A 154 -9.81 13.38 11.01
C PHE A 154 -10.53 12.66 9.87
N THR A 155 -10.55 11.34 9.92
CA THR A 155 -11.18 10.49 8.90
C THR A 155 -12.27 9.65 9.54
N VAL A 156 -13.42 9.49 8.87
CA VAL A 156 -14.49 8.59 9.32
C VAL A 156 -14.01 7.14 9.19
N ALA A 157 -13.99 6.42 10.31
CA ALA A 157 -13.67 4.99 10.37
C ALA A 157 -14.91 4.14 10.08
N SER A 158 -16.00 4.41 10.80
CA SER A 158 -17.29 3.74 10.62
C SER A 158 -18.43 4.60 11.16
N VAL A 159 -19.65 4.24 10.77
CA VAL A 159 -20.89 4.84 11.29
C VAL A 159 -21.82 3.73 11.72
N GLU A 160 -22.21 3.73 12.96
CA GLU A 160 -23.17 2.80 13.55
C GLU A 160 -24.50 3.53 13.80
N TYR A 161 -25.58 3.02 13.25
CA TYR A 161 -26.91 3.60 13.42
C TYR A 161 -27.69 2.79 14.48
N GLY A 162 -28.21 3.52 15.50
CA GLY A 162 -29.04 3.00 16.55
C GLY A 162 -30.08 4.05 16.97
N GLN A 163 -30.40 4.13 18.24
CA GLN A 163 -31.20 5.25 18.79
C GLN A 163 -30.50 6.59 18.59
N GLN A 164 -29.17 6.56 18.66
CA GLN A 164 -28.28 7.63 18.22
C GLN A 164 -27.31 7.06 17.17
N ALA A 165 -26.83 7.93 16.29
CA ALA A 165 -25.73 7.59 15.40
C ALA A 165 -24.41 7.73 16.15
N ARG A 166 -23.57 6.69 16.08
CA ARG A 166 -22.20 6.68 16.62
C ARG A 166 -21.22 6.69 15.46
N ILE A 167 -20.48 7.80 15.34
CA ILE A 167 -19.49 7.99 14.29
C ILE A 167 -18.12 7.76 14.90
N LEU A 168 -17.36 6.80 14.39
CA LEU A 168 -15.99 6.56 14.79
C LEU A 168 -15.06 7.34 13.86
N LEU A 169 -14.11 8.06 14.44
CA LEU A 169 -13.18 8.94 13.76
C LEU A 169 -11.75 8.52 14.05
N TYR A 170 -10.89 8.48 13.02
CA TYR A 170 -9.45 8.33 13.17
C TYR A 170 -8.78 9.69 13.14
N MET A 171 -7.94 9.96 14.13
CA MET A 171 -7.06 11.11 14.17
C MET A 171 -5.82 10.83 15.02
N LYS A 172 -4.79 11.65 14.88
CA LYS A 172 -3.67 11.61 15.80
C LYS A 172 -4.14 12.14 17.17
N GLN A 173 -3.63 11.53 18.23
CA GLN A 173 -4.07 11.88 19.59
C GLN A 173 -3.83 13.35 19.92
N GLU A 174 -2.75 13.93 19.41
CA GLU A 174 -2.42 15.35 19.58
C GLU A 174 -3.40 16.33 18.90
N GLN A 175 -4.28 15.82 18.02
CA GLN A 175 -5.26 16.62 17.29
C GLN A 175 -6.65 16.63 17.93
N GLN A 176 -6.86 15.93 19.04
CA GLN A 176 -8.18 15.83 19.69
C GLN A 176 -8.76 17.19 20.06
N ASP A 177 -8.00 18.04 20.75
CA ASP A 177 -8.49 19.36 21.19
C ASP A 177 -8.84 20.27 19.99
N GLU A 178 -8.11 20.15 18.89
CA GLU A 178 -8.38 20.92 17.67
C GLU A 178 -9.65 20.40 17.00
N ALA A 179 -9.83 19.09 16.93
CA ALA A 179 -11.01 18.43 16.38
C ALA A 179 -12.30 18.78 17.19
N GLU A 180 -12.23 18.76 18.52
CA GLU A 180 -13.34 19.12 19.40
C GLU A 180 -13.76 20.60 19.24
N ARG A 181 -12.80 21.51 19.15
CA ARG A 181 -13.07 22.92 18.86
C ARG A 181 -13.74 23.08 17.52
N TRP A 182 -13.19 22.47 16.46
CA TRP A 182 -13.73 22.54 15.13
C TRP A 182 -15.16 21.98 15.05
N LEU A 183 -15.41 20.80 15.70
CA LEU A 183 -16.75 20.21 15.76
C LEU A 183 -17.73 21.10 16.54
N THR A 184 -17.30 21.68 17.66
CA THR A 184 -18.13 22.61 18.47
C THR A 184 -18.56 23.83 17.67
N GLU A 185 -17.64 24.41 16.88
CA GLU A 185 -17.94 25.54 16.00
C GLU A 185 -18.88 25.13 14.85
N ALA A 186 -18.58 24.02 14.18
CA ALA A 186 -19.35 23.53 13.04
C ALA A 186 -20.79 23.12 13.41
N LEU A 187 -20.98 22.57 14.61
CA LEU A 187 -22.29 22.10 15.11
C LEU A 187 -23.01 23.14 15.97
N ASN A 188 -22.34 24.22 16.34
CA ASN A 188 -22.82 25.23 17.31
C ASN A 188 -23.30 24.59 18.64
N THR A 189 -22.64 23.51 19.06
CA THR A 189 -22.95 22.73 20.25
C THR A 189 -21.66 22.22 20.85
N ALA A 190 -21.48 22.33 22.18
CA ALA A 190 -20.30 21.79 22.86
C ALA A 190 -20.16 20.29 22.57
N THR A 191 -19.07 19.94 21.91
CA THR A 191 -18.80 18.58 21.43
C THR A 191 -17.56 18.05 22.10
N GLN A 192 -17.66 16.85 22.65
CA GLN A 192 -16.54 16.08 23.22
C GLN A 192 -16.40 14.77 22.45
N LEU A 193 -15.16 14.36 22.25
CA LEU A 193 -14.80 13.10 21.61
C LEU A 193 -14.32 12.09 22.66
N GLU A 194 -14.95 10.93 22.70
CA GLU A 194 -14.53 9.84 23.56
C GLU A 194 -13.48 8.99 22.84
N GLN A 195 -12.26 8.91 23.39
CA GLN A 195 -11.27 7.97 22.86
C GLN A 195 -11.67 6.54 23.24
N VAL A 196 -12.00 5.73 22.24
CA VAL A 196 -12.46 4.34 22.41
C VAL A 196 -11.40 3.30 22.06
N GLY A 197 -10.29 3.72 21.46
CA GLY A 197 -9.19 2.84 21.10
C GLY A 197 -8.09 3.53 20.32
N SER A 198 -7.22 2.70 19.76
CA SER A 198 -6.20 3.13 18.80
C SER A 198 -5.87 1.97 17.85
N GLU A 199 -5.58 2.27 16.59
CA GLU A 199 -5.16 1.27 15.63
C GLU A 199 -4.22 1.85 14.57
N TYR A 200 -3.53 0.96 13.85
CA TYR A 200 -2.68 1.36 12.73
C TYR A 200 -3.51 1.56 11.47
N VAL A 201 -3.57 2.80 11.00
CA VAL A 201 -4.30 3.20 9.79
C VAL A 201 -3.31 3.45 8.66
N GLU A 202 -3.62 2.94 7.47
CA GLU A 202 -2.84 3.25 6.28
C GLU A 202 -3.22 4.62 5.75
N VAL A 203 -2.24 5.51 5.66
CA VAL A 203 -2.40 6.84 5.06
C VAL A 203 -1.51 6.98 3.84
N PRO A 204 -1.96 7.72 2.80
CA PRO A 204 -1.09 8.07 1.68
C PRO A 204 0.21 8.71 2.19
N ALA A 205 1.32 8.34 1.60
CA ALA A 205 2.61 8.87 2.01
C ALA A 205 3.39 9.34 0.77
N GLU A 206 3.96 10.53 0.87
CA GLU A 206 5.01 11.00 -0.02
C GLU A 206 6.37 10.64 0.60
N ARG A 207 7.38 10.43 -0.25
CA ARG A 207 8.74 10.25 0.24
C ARG A 207 9.22 11.55 0.87
N GLU A 208 9.69 11.47 2.09
CA GLU A 208 10.51 12.54 2.66
C GLU A 208 11.77 12.69 1.75
N LYS A 209 11.99 13.90 1.25
CA LYS A 209 13.10 14.22 0.34
C LYS A 209 14.43 14.23 1.07
#